data_ea73b0c4b2413ce208df3e1ac664d37d
#
_entry.id   ea73b0c4b2413ce208df3e1ac664d37d
#
_cell.length_a   1.000
_cell.length_b   1.000
_cell.length_c   1.000
_cell.angle_alpha   90.00
_cell.angle_beta   90.00
_cell.angle_gamma   90.00
#
_symmetry.space_group_name_H-M   'P 1'
#
loop_
_entity.id
_entity.type
_entity.pdbx_description
1 polymer ?
#
loop_
_entity_poly.entity_id
_entity_poly.type
_entity_poly.pdbx_seq_one_letter_code
_entity_poly.pdbx_strand_id
1 'polypeptide(L)'
;MIDNRKTRKKPHQRTHQPPVHKSLDHFCCSSTLSGNPITSSGKRKQLVKMTSIVMIPVVVLTGLTANTFFTTFTNYINSSQIRDILLYSVELGKVIHFLQEERDMSALYLSDLGRSRSKSLLLQRYPETDRALEKLPFWTSGPTLTRAEFQSKDKFLSYLNRHRYELDTLNQTVTQELEMYTSLIRVFITWLYSAITEAQSGFIWRSLVAYQEVIIAKEYMGLERALGTIFYMEGRFPSQDIYLWFSESQDVANETFLSARRYSDLVAALYNKNIEGNEMLLVVLGRMRAEIRRNDRGGIGSFKTAEFWFNNMTRYMDLLLETQRELAVEITQVLDERQESNLQKMVAISVVFVCVFILCPVIIYAVYSLTNEIQKYSITLADRTKALNKEKKRTDTLLYQMLPKSVADQLKRNEVVTAENFTESTIFFSDIQGFTQISARSSPIQPGVPKKNGKRHAAEIGTMALDLLDCIRRLEIPHLPGTKFKLRIGCHSGPVVTGVVGSKMPRYCLFGETVSIAAKMESLGKHNSYEGQYRGKASNIM
;
A
#
# COMPACT_ATOMS: atom_id res chain seq x y z
N MET A 1 41.58 -5.22 -53.58
CA MET A 1 42.68 -6.18 -53.83
C MET A 1 42.28 -7.47 -53.16
N ILE A 2 41.89 -8.36 -54.00
CA ILE A 2 42.39 -9.75 -54.13
C ILE A 2 41.95 -10.65 -53.00
N ASP A 3 41.18 -11.58 -53.12
CA ASP A 3 40.68 -12.54 -54.11
C ASP A 3 40.66 -13.97 -53.45
N ASN A 4 39.52 -14.61 -53.68
CA ASN A 4 39.34 -16.01 -54.05
C ASN A 4 39.63 -17.16 -53.03
N ARG A 5 38.82 -18.08 -52.89
CA ARG A 5 38.07 -19.06 -53.67
C ARG A 5 37.46 -20.16 -52.76
N LYS A 6 36.23 -20.42 -53.02
CA LYS A 6 35.51 -21.68 -53.20
C LYS A 6 36.01 -22.95 -52.49
N THR A 7 35.09 -23.54 -51.70
CA THR A 7 34.64 -24.91 -52.06
C THR A 7 33.21 -25.19 -51.55
N ARG A 8 32.40 -25.60 -52.49
CA ARG A 8 31.01 -26.07 -52.40
C ARG A 8 30.95 -27.44 -51.73
N LYS A 9 30.15 -27.64 -50.67
CA LYS A 9 29.60 -28.97 -50.32
C LYS A 9 28.07 -28.83 -50.18
N LYS A 10 27.37 -29.76 -50.87
CA LYS A 10 25.93 -29.89 -51.02
C LYS A 10 25.23 -30.16 -49.68
N PRO A 11 23.97 -29.78 -49.56
CA PRO A 11 23.23 -29.87 -48.31
C PRO A 11 22.61 -31.24 -48.10
N HIS A 12 22.77 -31.77 -46.89
CA HIS A 12 21.97 -32.86 -46.36
C HIS A 12 20.57 -32.32 -45.99
N GLN A 13 19.57 -32.87 -46.64
CA GLN A 13 18.17 -32.68 -46.25
C GLN A 13 17.94 -33.18 -44.82
N ARG A 14 17.73 -32.29 -43.90
CA ARG A 14 17.11 -32.59 -42.63
C ARG A 14 15.63 -32.28 -42.75
N THR A 15 14.82 -33.30 -42.57
CA THR A 15 13.38 -33.28 -42.44
C THR A 15 12.98 -32.29 -41.32
N HIS A 16 12.24 -31.27 -41.68
CA HIS A 16 11.60 -30.33 -40.76
C HIS A 16 10.48 -31.05 -40.01
N GLN A 17 10.66 -31.23 -38.71
CA GLN A 17 9.55 -31.29 -37.79
C GLN A 17 9.15 -29.83 -37.41
N PRO A 18 7.87 -29.47 -37.38
CA PRO A 18 7.45 -28.12 -36.98
C PRO A 18 7.74 -27.88 -35.50
N PRO A 19 8.17 -26.68 -35.12
CA PRO A 19 8.40 -26.36 -33.72
C PRO A 19 7.06 -26.25 -33.00
N VAL A 20 6.88 -27.09 -31.98
CA VAL A 20 5.89 -26.93 -30.96
C VAL A 20 6.13 -25.58 -30.28
N HIS A 21 5.09 -24.78 -30.21
CA HIS A 21 4.97 -23.50 -29.55
C HIS A 21 5.92 -23.32 -28.36
N LYS A 22 6.98 -22.54 -28.55
CA LYS A 22 7.69 -21.79 -27.53
C LYS A 22 7.31 -20.35 -27.71
N SER A 23 6.21 -19.93 -27.09
CA SER A 23 5.93 -18.52 -26.85
C SER A 23 5.35 -18.39 -25.45
N LEU A 24 5.87 -17.43 -24.69
CA LEU A 24 5.54 -17.01 -23.33
C LEU A 24 6.42 -17.57 -22.20
N ASP A 25 7.75 -17.49 -22.38
CA ASP A 25 8.68 -17.55 -21.26
C ASP A 25 9.58 -16.31 -21.25
N HIS A 26 8.97 -15.13 -21.20
CA HIS A 26 9.68 -13.88 -20.89
C HIS A 26 8.87 -13.06 -19.88
N PHE A 27 8.75 -13.62 -18.66
CA PHE A 27 8.65 -12.82 -17.44
C PHE A 27 9.66 -13.40 -16.45
N CYS A 28 10.83 -12.80 -16.49
CA CYS A 28 11.97 -13.13 -15.64
C CYS A 28 11.60 -12.90 -14.17
N CYS A 29 11.36 -13.97 -13.43
CA CYS A 29 11.49 -14.21 -11.99
C CYS A 29 10.85 -15.54 -11.54
N SER A 30 10.58 -16.49 -12.46
CA SER A 30 9.75 -17.65 -12.10
C SER A 30 10.48 -18.98 -11.88
N SER A 31 11.78 -19.09 -12.16
CA SER A 31 12.45 -20.40 -12.13
C SER A 31 12.79 -20.94 -10.73
N THR A 32 12.89 -20.08 -9.71
CA THR A 32 13.19 -20.52 -8.34
C THR A 32 11.95 -20.86 -7.50
N LEU A 33 10.76 -20.41 -7.91
CA LEU A 33 9.50 -20.59 -7.19
C LEU A 33 8.53 -21.59 -7.83
N SER A 34 8.88 -22.18 -9.00
CA SER A 34 8.08 -23.20 -9.67
C SER A 34 8.36 -24.57 -9.06
N GLY A 35 7.65 -24.92 -8.01
CA GLY A 35 7.67 -26.27 -7.41
C GLY A 35 6.53 -27.12 -7.97
N ASN A 36 6.80 -28.43 -8.19
CA ASN A 36 5.74 -29.37 -8.55
C ASN A 36 4.67 -29.41 -7.43
N PRO A 37 3.39 -29.07 -7.71
CA PRO A 37 2.33 -28.96 -6.71
C PRO A 37 2.00 -30.29 -6.01
N ILE A 38 2.43 -31.42 -6.57
CA ILE A 38 2.21 -32.75 -6.03
C ILE A 38 3.11 -33.00 -4.80
N THR A 39 4.24 -32.31 -4.70
CA THR A 39 5.20 -32.51 -3.60
C THR A 39 4.93 -31.55 -2.44
N SER A 40 5.22 -31.98 -1.19
CA SER A 40 5.09 -31.13 0.00
C SER A 40 5.93 -29.84 -0.07
N SER A 41 7.13 -29.93 -0.66
CA SER A 41 8.00 -28.78 -0.90
C SER A 41 7.42 -27.84 -1.95
N GLY A 42 6.84 -28.36 -3.03
CA GLY A 42 6.17 -27.57 -4.08
C GLY A 42 4.94 -26.84 -3.55
N LYS A 43 4.12 -27.52 -2.71
CA LYS A 43 3.00 -26.90 -2.01
C LYS A 43 3.44 -25.71 -1.17
N ARG A 44 4.50 -25.86 -0.35
CA ARG A 44 5.01 -24.76 0.49
C ARG A 44 5.46 -23.56 -0.35
N LYS A 45 6.17 -23.81 -1.47
CA LYS A 45 6.61 -22.76 -2.39
C LYS A 45 5.42 -22.03 -3.04
N GLN A 46 4.41 -22.78 -3.47
CA GLN A 46 3.19 -22.22 -4.06
C GLN A 46 2.39 -21.40 -3.03
N LEU A 47 2.26 -21.90 -1.80
CA LEU A 47 1.61 -21.18 -0.70
C LEU A 47 2.33 -19.88 -0.40
N VAL A 48 3.66 -19.88 -0.26
CA VAL A 48 4.46 -18.67 -0.05
C VAL A 48 4.26 -17.69 -1.19
N LYS A 49 4.30 -18.15 -2.45
CA LYS A 49 4.09 -17.29 -3.63
C LYS A 49 2.70 -16.62 -3.61
N MET A 50 1.65 -17.40 -3.39
CA MET A 50 0.27 -16.90 -3.36
C MET A 50 0.06 -15.92 -2.19
N THR A 51 0.55 -16.29 -1.00
CA THR A 51 0.49 -15.42 0.17
C THR A 51 1.28 -14.13 -0.05
N SER A 52 2.49 -14.18 -0.64
CA SER A 52 3.28 -12.98 -0.91
C SER A 52 2.59 -12.03 -1.89
N ILE A 53 1.99 -12.54 -2.96
CA ILE A 53 1.27 -11.72 -3.96
C ILE A 53 0.12 -10.94 -3.29
N VAL A 54 -0.58 -11.55 -2.35
CA VAL A 54 -1.70 -10.92 -1.65
C VAL A 54 -1.22 -10.03 -0.50
N MET A 55 -0.20 -10.47 0.24
CA MET A 55 0.26 -9.76 1.44
C MET A 55 1.13 -8.53 1.15
N ILE A 56 1.88 -8.50 0.05
CA ILE A 56 2.71 -7.33 -0.30
C ILE A 56 1.85 -6.05 -0.43
N PRO A 57 0.75 -6.00 -1.22
CA PRO A 57 -0.12 -4.84 -1.27
C PRO A 57 -0.72 -4.48 0.09
N VAL A 58 -1.10 -5.47 0.91
CA VAL A 58 -1.65 -5.23 2.25
C VAL A 58 -0.62 -4.57 3.16
N VAL A 59 0.62 -5.07 3.17
CA VAL A 59 1.72 -4.49 3.96
C VAL A 59 2.02 -3.05 3.52
N VAL A 60 2.06 -2.79 2.21
CA VAL A 60 2.28 -1.44 1.68
C VAL A 60 1.13 -0.51 2.08
N LEU A 61 -0.12 -0.95 1.92
CA LEU A 61 -1.29 -0.16 2.32
C LEU A 61 -1.29 0.11 3.83
N THR A 62 -0.98 -0.90 4.65
CA THR A 62 -0.87 -0.74 6.10
C THR A 62 0.24 0.24 6.48
N GLY A 63 1.37 0.19 5.80
CA GLY A 63 2.46 1.15 6.00
C GLY A 63 2.05 2.59 5.66
N LEU A 64 1.35 2.79 4.55
CA LEU A 64 0.82 4.11 4.16
C LEU A 64 -0.24 4.62 5.14
N THR A 65 -1.17 3.77 5.56
CA THR A 65 -2.19 4.15 6.56
C THR A 65 -1.57 4.43 7.93
N ALA A 66 -0.56 3.69 8.35
CA ALA A 66 0.20 3.95 9.58
C ALA A 66 0.91 5.30 9.54
N ASN A 67 1.57 5.62 8.41
CA ASN A 67 2.19 6.93 8.22
C ASN A 67 1.15 8.07 8.26
N THR A 68 0.00 7.89 7.61
CA THR A 68 -1.10 8.87 7.64
C THR A 68 -1.66 9.03 9.05
N PHE A 69 -1.81 7.94 9.79
CA PHE A 69 -2.23 7.98 11.20
C PHE A 69 -1.25 8.77 12.05
N PHE A 70 0.05 8.46 11.94
CA PHE A 70 1.09 9.15 12.70
C PHE A 70 1.12 10.65 12.38
N THR A 71 1.03 11.02 11.12
CA THR A 71 0.98 12.42 10.68
C THR A 71 -0.26 13.14 11.25
N THR A 72 -1.43 12.48 11.17
CA THR A 72 -2.70 13.06 11.68
C THR A 72 -2.67 13.18 13.20
N PHE A 73 -2.11 12.19 13.90
CA PHE A 73 -1.91 12.22 15.36
C PHE A 73 -0.97 13.35 15.78
N THR A 74 0.15 13.52 15.09
CA THR A 74 1.08 14.63 15.34
C THR A 74 0.39 15.98 15.12
N ASN A 75 -0.39 16.11 14.05
CA ASN A 75 -1.15 17.33 13.78
C ASN A 75 -2.21 17.60 14.85
N TYR A 76 -2.87 16.55 15.38
CA TYR A 76 -3.83 16.69 16.48
C TYR A 76 -3.16 17.19 17.76
N ILE A 77 -2.02 16.62 18.15
CA ILE A 77 -1.24 17.05 19.32
C ILE A 77 -0.75 18.50 19.13
N ASN A 78 -0.20 18.82 17.98
CA ASN A 78 0.27 20.18 17.68
C ASN A 78 -0.88 21.21 17.74
N SER A 79 -2.06 20.87 17.21
CA SER A 79 -3.23 21.75 17.29
C SER A 79 -3.67 21.98 18.75
N SER A 80 -3.60 20.94 19.58
CA SER A 80 -3.90 21.08 21.02
C SER A 80 -2.90 22.00 21.74
N GLN A 81 -1.60 21.82 21.48
CA GLN A 81 -0.55 22.67 22.05
C GLN A 81 -0.71 24.14 21.63
N ILE A 82 -1.01 24.39 20.36
CA ILE A 82 -1.23 25.74 19.84
C ILE A 82 -2.46 26.37 20.52
N ARG A 83 -3.51 25.61 20.77
CA ARG A 83 -4.68 26.08 21.51
C ARG A 83 -4.31 26.52 22.92
N ASP A 84 -3.53 25.72 23.63
CA ASP A 84 -3.08 26.07 25.00
C ASP A 84 -2.23 27.33 25.00
N ILE A 85 -1.33 27.50 24.01
CA ILE A 85 -0.53 28.70 23.79
C ILE A 85 -1.43 29.92 23.52
N LEU A 86 -2.46 29.76 22.68
CA LEU A 86 -3.41 30.84 22.40
C LEU A 86 -4.18 31.25 23.64
N LEU A 87 -4.73 30.28 24.40
CA LEU A 87 -5.44 30.56 25.65
C LEU A 87 -4.54 31.29 26.65
N TYR A 88 -3.30 30.83 26.80
CA TYR A 88 -2.30 31.53 27.61
C TYR A 88 -2.03 32.95 27.10
N SER A 89 -1.88 33.11 25.79
CA SER A 89 -1.64 34.42 25.18
C SER A 89 -2.80 35.39 25.37
N VAL A 90 -4.03 34.87 25.36
CA VAL A 90 -5.25 35.67 25.63
C VAL A 90 -5.26 36.18 27.10
N GLU A 91 -5.00 35.28 28.05
CA GLU A 91 -4.94 35.71 29.47
C GLU A 91 -3.78 36.66 29.74
N LEU A 92 -2.62 36.40 29.13
CA LEU A 92 -1.46 37.30 29.19
C LEU A 92 -1.78 38.69 28.58
N GLY A 93 -2.47 38.70 27.44
CA GLY A 93 -2.96 39.95 26.83
C GLY A 93 -3.91 40.75 27.72
N LYS A 94 -4.73 40.09 28.56
CA LYS A 94 -5.57 40.76 29.58
C LYS A 94 -4.72 41.36 30.70
N VAL A 95 -3.71 40.61 31.19
CA VAL A 95 -2.76 41.15 32.21
C VAL A 95 -2.08 42.41 31.69
N ILE A 96 -1.57 42.36 30.46
CA ILE A 96 -0.94 43.53 29.81
C ILE A 96 -1.93 44.68 29.73
N HIS A 97 -3.15 44.44 29.30
CA HIS A 97 -4.18 45.47 29.17
C HIS A 97 -4.51 46.17 30.52
N PHE A 98 -4.73 45.39 31.58
CA PHE A 98 -5.06 45.98 32.87
C PHE A 98 -3.85 46.69 33.54
N LEU A 99 -2.64 46.20 33.33
CA LEU A 99 -1.43 46.91 33.73
C LEU A 99 -1.26 48.24 32.96
N GLN A 100 -1.63 48.31 31.69
CA GLN A 100 -1.66 49.54 30.90
C GLN A 100 -2.65 50.54 31.47
N GLU A 101 -3.88 50.10 31.81
CA GLU A 101 -4.88 50.98 32.44
C GLU A 101 -4.42 51.47 33.80
N GLU A 102 -3.84 50.59 34.61
CA GLU A 102 -3.29 50.94 35.92
C GLU A 102 -2.14 51.97 35.79
N ARG A 103 -1.21 51.75 34.89
CA ARG A 103 -0.11 52.69 34.53
C ARG A 103 -0.68 54.07 34.18
N ASP A 104 -1.61 54.11 33.28
CA ASP A 104 -2.11 55.36 32.74
C ASP A 104 -2.95 56.13 33.79
N MET A 105 -3.70 55.40 34.65
CA MET A 105 -4.41 55.99 35.76
C MET A 105 -3.49 56.48 36.90
N SER A 106 -2.39 55.78 37.18
CA SER A 106 -1.39 56.24 38.17
C SER A 106 -0.66 57.46 37.66
N ALA A 107 -0.34 57.52 36.36
CA ALA A 107 0.25 58.69 35.71
C ALA A 107 -0.68 59.92 35.81
N LEU A 108 -1.98 59.73 35.55
CA LEU A 108 -3.02 60.79 35.72
C LEU A 108 -3.13 61.23 37.18
N TYR A 109 -3.04 60.29 38.12
CA TYR A 109 -3.09 60.58 39.54
C TYR A 109 -1.89 61.40 40.02
N LEU A 110 -0.69 61.11 39.55
CA LEU A 110 0.51 61.83 39.92
C LEU A 110 0.60 63.21 39.28
N SER A 111 -0.13 63.47 38.20
CA SER A 111 -0.25 64.83 37.64
C SER A 111 -1.16 65.68 38.53
N ASP A 112 -0.70 66.85 38.92
CA ASP A 112 -1.25 67.69 40.03
C ASP A 112 -2.68 68.23 39.85
N LEU A 113 -3.23 68.10 38.63
CA LEU A 113 -4.49 68.68 38.21
C LEU A 113 -5.72 67.71 38.35
N GLY A 114 -5.97 67.12 39.48
CA GLY A 114 -7.20 66.32 39.63
C GLY A 114 -7.11 65.13 40.58
N ARG A 115 -6.24 65.19 41.56
CA ARG A 115 -5.83 64.14 42.50
C ARG A 115 -6.99 63.36 43.14
N SER A 116 -8.06 64.01 43.59
CA SER A 116 -9.12 63.28 44.31
C SER A 116 -10.02 62.42 43.42
N ARG A 117 -10.24 62.85 42.17
CA ARG A 117 -11.11 62.11 41.22
C ARG A 117 -10.31 60.98 40.57
N SER A 118 -9.09 61.19 40.17
CA SER A 118 -8.23 60.19 39.57
C SER A 118 -7.82 59.10 40.56
N LYS A 119 -7.70 59.39 41.87
CA LYS A 119 -7.46 58.36 42.89
C LYS A 119 -8.59 57.33 42.97
N SER A 120 -9.84 57.76 42.92
CA SER A 120 -10.97 56.85 42.94
C SER A 120 -10.99 55.93 41.71
N LEU A 121 -10.69 56.46 40.55
CA LEU A 121 -10.59 55.68 39.30
C LEU A 121 -9.43 54.68 39.33
N LEU A 122 -8.28 55.07 39.84
CA LEU A 122 -7.11 54.21 40.00
C LEU A 122 -7.41 53.04 40.94
N LEU A 123 -8.00 53.30 42.10
CA LEU A 123 -8.36 52.26 43.05
C LEU A 123 -9.35 51.22 42.50
N GLN A 124 -10.19 51.60 41.52
CA GLN A 124 -11.10 50.69 40.83
C GLN A 124 -10.36 49.75 39.85
N ARG A 125 -9.16 50.09 39.37
CA ARG A 125 -8.37 49.28 38.43
C ARG A 125 -7.57 48.18 39.12
N TYR A 126 -7.11 48.36 40.35
CA TYR A 126 -6.31 47.36 41.06
C TYR A 126 -6.94 45.98 41.12
N PRO A 127 -8.23 45.82 41.49
CA PRO A 127 -8.87 44.50 41.50
C PRO A 127 -9.00 43.85 40.12
N GLU A 128 -9.00 44.62 39.04
CA GLU A 128 -9.08 44.09 37.68
C GLU A 128 -7.76 43.52 37.26
N THR A 129 -6.66 44.22 37.54
CA THR A 129 -5.28 43.72 37.34
C THR A 129 -5.03 42.44 38.16
N ASP A 130 -5.43 42.44 39.44
CA ASP A 130 -5.25 41.31 40.35
C ASP A 130 -6.03 40.08 39.85
N ARG A 131 -7.28 40.23 39.42
CA ARG A 131 -8.08 39.16 38.81
C ARG A 131 -7.49 38.64 37.52
N ALA A 132 -6.91 39.49 36.69
CA ALA A 132 -6.24 39.04 35.46
C ALA A 132 -4.97 38.23 35.77
N LEU A 133 -4.19 38.68 36.72
CA LEU A 133 -3.01 37.93 37.19
C LEU A 133 -3.40 36.59 37.83
N GLU A 134 -4.47 36.53 38.59
CA GLU A 134 -4.97 35.31 39.21
C GLU A 134 -5.39 34.26 38.18
N LYS A 135 -6.05 34.68 37.10
CA LYS A 135 -6.51 33.82 36.02
C LYS A 135 -5.40 33.30 35.12
N LEU A 136 -4.18 33.84 35.21
CA LEU A 136 -3.06 33.37 34.39
C LEU A 136 -2.75 31.90 34.72
N PRO A 137 -2.86 30.95 33.75
CA PRO A 137 -2.83 29.51 34.04
C PRO A 137 -1.48 29.02 34.51
N PHE A 138 -0.41 29.63 34.08
CA PHE A 138 0.94 29.32 34.55
C PHE A 138 1.82 30.57 34.54
N TRP A 139 2.84 30.57 35.43
CA TRP A 139 3.84 31.61 35.54
C TRP A 139 5.10 31.16 34.84
N THR A 140 5.55 31.89 33.84
CA THR A 140 6.72 31.47 33.06
C THR A 140 7.99 31.45 33.94
N SER A 141 8.62 30.28 33.99
CA SER A 141 9.89 30.07 34.70
C SER A 141 10.99 29.92 33.65
N GLY A 142 11.82 30.88 33.45
CA GLY A 142 12.90 30.80 32.43
C GLY A 142 14.16 31.53 32.80
N PRO A 143 15.26 31.28 32.11
CA PRO A 143 16.58 31.92 32.38
C PRO A 143 16.62 33.44 32.16
N THR A 144 15.59 34.00 31.55
CA THR A 144 15.39 35.44 31.35
C THR A 144 14.89 36.17 32.61
N LEU A 145 14.59 35.45 33.70
CA LEU A 145 14.15 36.03 34.95
C LEU A 145 15.32 36.55 35.80
N THR A 146 16.01 37.56 35.28
CA THR A 146 17.04 38.29 36.05
C THR A 146 16.39 39.17 37.12
N ARG A 147 15.10 39.45 37.03
CA ARG A 147 14.38 40.30 37.94
C ARG A 147 13.69 39.49 39.05
N ALA A 148 14.00 39.82 40.32
CA ALA A 148 13.56 39.07 41.50
C ALA A 148 12.03 39.02 41.66
N GLU A 149 11.32 40.06 41.26
CA GLU A 149 9.86 40.18 41.34
C GLU A 149 9.12 39.22 40.42
N PHE A 150 9.74 38.76 39.30
CA PHE A 150 9.10 37.83 38.37
C PHE A 150 9.33 36.34 38.69
N GLN A 151 10.06 36.02 39.76
CA GLN A 151 10.36 34.63 40.14
C GLN A 151 9.09 33.82 40.50
N SER A 152 8.03 34.47 41.00
CA SER A 152 6.76 33.84 41.21
C SER A 152 5.63 34.88 41.14
N LYS A 153 4.38 34.41 40.90
CA LYS A 153 3.19 35.26 40.90
C LYS A 153 3.03 36.03 42.23
N ASP A 154 3.27 35.36 43.35
CA ASP A 154 3.16 35.99 44.68
C ASP A 154 4.19 37.09 44.92
N LYS A 155 5.42 36.88 44.44
CA LYS A 155 6.49 37.92 44.50
C LYS A 155 6.11 39.13 43.65
N PHE A 156 5.56 38.88 42.45
CA PHE A 156 5.13 39.95 41.57
C PHE A 156 3.99 40.77 42.21
N LEU A 157 2.95 40.09 42.69
CA LEU A 157 1.81 40.73 43.40
C LEU A 157 2.29 41.49 44.63
N SER A 158 3.21 40.94 45.42
CA SER A 158 3.77 41.60 46.58
C SER A 158 4.54 42.88 46.18
N TYR A 159 5.33 42.81 45.09
CA TYR A 159 6.02 43.95 44.53
C TYR A 159 5.05 45.05 44.07
N LEU A 160 4.04 44.66 43.27
CA LEU A 160 3.05 45.60 42.75
C LEU A 160 2.20 46.23 43.85
N ASN A 161 1.76 45.47 44.84
CA ASN A 161 0.99 45.97 45.98
C ASN A 161 1.79 46.89 46.89
N ARG A 162 3.07 46.61 47.10
CA ARG A 162 3.96 47.53 47.81
C ARG A 162 4.10 48.85 47.06
N HIS A 163 4.32 48.82 45.74
CA HIS A 163 4.37 50.02 44.91
C HIS A 163 3.06 50.83 44.97
N ARG A 164 1.90 50.20 44.87
CA ARG A 164 0.58 50.83 44.99
C ARG A 164 0.38 51.52 46.35
N TYR A 165 0.86 50.87 47.41
CA TYR A 165 0.79 51.43 48.77
C TYR A 165 1.73 52.63 48.97
N GLU A 166 2.91 52.56 48.42
CA GLU A 166 3.94 53.59 48.55
C GLU A 166 3.74 54.78 47.59
N LEU A 167 2.82 54.68 46.61
CA LEU A 167 2.59 55.70 45.57
C LEU A 167 2.31 57.11 46.11
N ASP A 168 1.66 57.25 47.26
CA ASP A 168 1.39 58.53 47.92
C ASP A 168 2.60 59.11 48.66
N THR A 169 3.57 58.26 49.01
CA THR A 169 4.75 58.63 49.80
C THR A 169 6.03 58.74 48.96
N LEU A 170 6.02 58.06 47.81
CA LEU A 170 7.14 58.13 46.85
C LEU A 170 7.08 59.49 46.14
N ASN A 171 8.15 60.25 46.24
CA ASN A 171 8.29 61.50 45.51
C ASN A 171 8.70 61.21 44.04
N GLN A 172 7.88 60.37 43.35
CA GLN A 172 8.11 59.94 41.97
C GLN A 172 7.55 60.96 40.98
N THR A 173 8.27 61.11 39.88
CA THR A 173 7.77 61.85 38.72
C THR A 173 6.83 60.97 37.90
N VAL A 174 5.89 61.57 37.16
CA VAL A 174 4.99 60.86 36.23
C VAL A 174 5.79 60.00 35.23
N THR A 175 6.94 60.49 34.78
CA THR A 175 7.80 59.73 33.85
C THR A 175 8.36 58.46 34.47
N GLN A 176 8.84 58.52 35.74
CA GLN A 176 9.33 57.34 36.46
C GLN A 176 8.26 56.28 36.66
N GLU A 177 7.05 56.70 36.92
CA GLU A 177 5.89 55.83 37.04
C GLU A 177 5.57 55.12 35.74
N LEU A 178 5.55 55.87 34.63
CA LEU A 178 5.35 55.29 33.28
C LEU A 178 6.46 54.28 32.94
N GLU A 179 7.72 54.61 33.21
CA GLU A 179 8.87 53.71 32.97
C GLU A 179 8.76 52.43 33.81
N MET A 180 8.38 52.53 35.07
CA MET A 180 8.22 51.37 35.96
C MET A 180 7.20 50.39 35.38
N TYR A 181 5.96 50.81 35.13
CA TYR A 181 4.93 49.95 34.58
C TYR A 181 5.31 49.43 33.18
N THR A 182 5.86 50.29 32.32
CA THR A 182 6.28 49.91 30.98
C THR A 182 7.36 48.83 31.04
N SER A 183 8.27 48.91 32.02
CA SER A 183 9.28 47.88 32.24
C SER A 183 8.70 46.54 32.68
N LEU A 184 7.60 46.54 33.47
CA LEU A 184 6.87 45.31 33.86
C LEU A 184 6.12 44.71 32.68
N ILE A 185 5.37 45.55 31.96
CA ILE A 185 4.62 45.15 30.75
C ILE A 185 5.55 44.53 29.71
N ARG A 186 6.73 45.07 29.51
CA ARG A 186 7.76 44.55 28.59
C ARG A 186 8.16 43.08 28.89
N VAL A 187 8.21 42.71 30.17
CA VAL A 187 8.47 41.31 30.56
C VAL A 187 7.33 40.39 30.10
N PHE A 188 6.07 40.79 30.34
CA PHE A 188 4.90 40.02 29.88
C PHE A 188 4.84 39.95 28.36
N ILE A 189 5.20 40.98 27.62
CA ILE A 189 5.33 40.95 26.16
C ILE A 189 6.44 39.96 25.74
N THR A 190 7.55 39.90 26.45
CA THR A 190 8.62 38.92 26.18
C THR A 190 8.10 37.48 26.38
N TRP A 191 7.29 37.23 27.39
CA TRP A 191 6.63 35.93 27.59
C TRP A 191 5.68 35.58 26.45
N LEU A 192 4.92 36.55 25.95
CA LEU A 192 4.07 36.40 24.78
C LEU A 192 4.87 36.00 23.52
N TYR A 193 6.01 36.66 23.30
CA TYR A 193 6.94 36.32 22.23
C TYR A 193 7.44 34.87 22.33
N SER A 194 7.88 34.49 23.53
CA SER A 194 8.39 33.14 23.77
C SER A 194 7.32 32.09 23.53
N ALA A 195 6.12 32.29 24.03
CA ALA A 195 5.01 31.36 23.86
C ALA A 195 4.64 31.15 22.38
N ILE A 196 4.59 32.23 21.59
CA ILE A 196 4.23 32.16 20.17
C ILE A 196 5.38 31.59 19.32
N THR A 197 6.61 31.81 19.69
CA THR A 197 7.79 31.26 18.98
C THR A 197 7.85 29.73 19.08
N GLU A 198 7.34 29.13 20.16
CA GLU A 198 7.23 27.69 20.32
C GLU A 198 6.20 27.06 19.37
N ALA A 199 5.22 27.82 18.89
CA ALA A 199 4.15 27.37 18.00
C ALA A 199 4.57 27.30 16.52
N GLN A 200 5.53 26.47 16.16
CA GLN A 200 6.13 26.37 14.81
C GLN A 200 5.24 25.77 13.73
N SER A 201 3.96 26.04 13.63
CA SER A 201 3.15 25.42 12.59
C SER A 201 2.43 26.40 11.65
N GLY A 202 2.98 26.53 10.47
CA GLY A 202 2.45 26.99 9.18
C GLY A 202 1.42 28.14 9.19
N PHE A 203 0.16 27.82 8.90
CA PHE A 203 -0.91 28.81 8.71
C PHE A 203 -1.32 29.52 10.02
N ILE A 204 -1.41 28.78 11.12
CA ILE A 204 -1.87 29.30 12.42
C ILE A 204 -0.82 30.20 13.05
N TRP A 205 0.45 29.94 12.82
CA TRP A 205 1.55 30.78 13.27
C TRP A 205 1.40 32.23 12.81
N ARG A 206 1.01 32.45 11.56
CA ARG A 206 0.79 33.80 11.02
C ARG A 206 -0.31 34.55 11.80
N SER A 207 -1.39 33.86 12.14
CA SER A 207 -2.51 34.44 12.93
C SER A 207 -2.09 34.73 14.38
N LEU A 208 -1.25 33.87 14.99
CA LEU A 208 -0.71 34.10 16.32
C LEU A 208 0.28 35.29 16.34
N VAL A 209 1.12 35.41 15.33
CA VAL A 209 1.98 36.59 15.17
C VAL A 209 1.15 37.86 14.98
N ALA A 210 0.12 37.81 14.14
CA ALA A 210 -0.80 38.94 13.97
C ALA A 210 -1.49 39.33 15.28
N TYR A 211 -1.90 38.35 16.09
CA TYR A 211 -2.47 38.57 17.42
C TYR A 211 -1.48 39.26 18.36
N GLN A 212 -0.24 38.80 18.37
CA GLN A 212 0.87 39.38 19.14
C GLN A 212 1.13 40.84 18.72
N GLU A 213 1.23 41.10 17.42
CA GLU A 213 1.47 42.43 16.89
C GLU A 213 0.34 43.42 17.28
N VAL A 214 -0.93 42.96 17.30
CA VAL A 214 -2.05 43.78 17.81
C VAL A 214 -1.86 44.16 19.26
N ILE A 215 -1.42 43.23 20.13
CA ILE A 215 -1.15 43.52 21.55
C ILE A 215 -0.02 44.53 21.70
N ILE A 216 1.04 44.39 20.93
CA ILE A 216 2.20 45.30 20.98
C ILE A 216 1.80 46.70 20.47
N ALA A 217 1.09 46.76 19.34
CA ALA A 217 0.59 48.04 18.84
C ALA A 217 -0.29 48.76 19.88
N LYS A 218 -1.14 47.99 20.58
CA LYS A 218 -1.99 48.53 21.65
C LYS A 218 -1.16 49.04 22.85
N GLU A 219 -0.01 48.38 23.17
CA GLU A 219 0.91 48.90 24.23
C GLU A 219 1.46 50.26 23.86
N TYR A 220 1.96 50.44 22.67
CA TYR A 220 2.50 51.74 22.23
C TYR A 220 1.41 52.81 22.11
N MET A 221 0.18 52.45 21.75
CA MET A 221 -0.97 53.35 21.78
C MET A 221 -1.35 53.73 23.20
N GLY A 222 -1.21 52.81 24.18
CA GLY A 222 -1.34 53.13 25.60
C GLY A 222 -0.32 54.15 26.10
N LEU A 223 0.95 53.96 25.68
CA LEU A 223 1.99 54.97 25.96
C LEU A 223 1.68 56.31 25.32
N GLU A 224 1.21 56.32 24.07
CA GLU A 224 0.76 57.53 23.40
C GLU A 224 -0.36 58.22 24.18
N ARG A 225 -1.34 57.45 24.70
CA ARG A 225 -2.42 57.98 25.56
C ARG A 225 -1.89 58.65 26.78
N ALA A 226 -0.97 58.01 27.53
CA ALA A 226 -0.43 58.53 28.76
C ALA A 226 0.42 59.78 28.51
N LEU A 227 1.35 59.75 27.51
CA LEU A 227 2.22 60.88 27.19
C LEU A 227 1.46 62.09 26.64
N GLY A 228 0.42 61.83 25.81
CA GLY A 228 -0.47 62.88 25.32
C GLY A 228 -1.31 63.50 26.44
N THR A 229 -1.68 62.71 27.48
CA THR A 229 -2.30 63.23 28.69
C THR A 229 -1.41 64.19 29.44
N ILE A 230 -0.12 63.85 29.61
CA ILE A 230 0.90 64.75 30.22
C ILE A 230 0.99 66.06 29.42
N PHE A 231 1.04 65.98 28.09
CA PHE A 231 1.12 67.16 27.24
C PHE A 231 -0.08 68.12 27.50
N TYR A 232 -1.30 67.62 27.53
CA TYR A 232 -2.48 68.44 27.76
C TYR A 232 -2.62 68.91 29.23
N MET A 233 -2.07 68.17 30.19
CA MET A 233 -2.05 68.55 31.59
C MET A 233 -1.10 69.71 31.85
N GLU A 234 0.08 69.65 31.24
CA GLU A 234 1.14 70.65 31.47
C GLU A 234 1.15 71.77 30.41
N GLY A 235 0.38 71.61 29.32
CA GLY A 235 0.38 72.52 28.18
C GLY A 235 1.59 72.43 27.26
N ARG A 236 2.54 71.55 27.58
CA ARG A 236 3.75 71.25 26.81
C ARG A 236 4.42 69.99 27.36
N PHE A 237 5.30 69.37 26.60
CA PHE A 237 6.14 68.30 27.15
C PHE A 237 7.19 68.84 28.11
N PRO A 238 7.40 68.19 29.28
CA PRO A 238 8.42 68.55 30.26
C PRO A 238 9.86 68.55 29.70
N SER A 239 10.18 67.63 28.82
CA SER A 239 11.49 67.51 28.19
C SER A 239 11.37 67.07 26.73
N GLN A 240 12.48 67.26 25.98
CA GLN A 240 12.57 66.79 24.61
C GLN A 240 12.51 65.26 24.53
N ASP A 241 13.01 64.55 25.53
CA ASP A 241 13.03 63.07 25.57
C ASP A 241 11.59 62.52 25.65
N ILE A 242 10.70 63.17 26.43
CA ILE A 242 9.27 62.78 26.52
C ILE A 242 8.55 63.05 25.20
N TYR A 243 8.85 64.14 24.50
CA TYR A 243 8.31 64.39 23.17
C TYR A 243 8.78 63.31 22.16
N LEU A 244 10.07 62.95 22.19
CA LEU A 244 10.60 61.88 21.32
C LEU A 244 9.94 60.53 21.64
N TRP A 245 9.77 60.22 22.92
CA TRP A 245 9.10 59.00 23.36
C TRP A 245 7.62 58.95 22.88
N PHE A 246 6.90 60.07 22.93
CA PHE A 246 5.55 60.17 22.34
C PHE A 246 5.56 59.89 20.83
N SER A 247 6.46 60.53 20.08
CA SER A 247 6.59 60.36 18.64
C SER A 247 6.96 58.93 18.27
N GLU A 248 7.95 58.34 18.94
CA GLU A 248 8.37 56.96 18.78
C GLU A 248 7.22 55.98 19.05
N SER A 249 6.48 56.20 20.17
CA SER A 249 5.33 55.33 20.51
C SER A 249 4.26 55.35 19.43
N GLN A 250 3.97 56.50 18.83
CA GLN A 250 3.01 56.64 17.74
C GLN A 250 3.47 55.93 16.46
N ASP A 251 4.76 56.12 16.08
CA ASP A 251 5.31 55.53 14.86
C ASP A 251 5.40 54.00 14.97
N VAL A 252 5.90 53.50 16.14
CA VAL A 252 5.95 52.05 16.39
C VAL A 252 4.58 51.43 16.44
N ALA A 253 3.59 52.09 17.07
CA ALA A 253 2.22 51.58 17.07
C ALA A 253 1.63 51.40 15.66
N ASN A 254 1.83 52.40 14.79
CA ASN A 254 1.37 52.37 13.43
C ASN A 254 2.05 51.25 12.60
N GLU A 255 3.40 51.18 12.64
CA GLU A 255 4.15 50.18 11.88
C GLU A 255 3.85 48.75 12.36
N THR A 256 3.76 48.54 13.67
CA THR A 256 3.40 47.24 14.25
C THR A 256 1.99 46.82 13.85
N PHE A 257 1.03 47.78 13.87
CA PHE A 257 -0.33 47.47 13.46
C PHE A 257 -0.44 47.19 11.94
N LEU A 258 0.31 47.91 11.11
CA LEU A 258 0.43 47.62 9.68
C LEU A 258 1.05 46.23 9.45
N SER A 259 2.04 45.86 10.27
CA SER A 259 2.60 44.51 10.26
C SER A 259 1.56 43.45 10.58
N ALA A 260 0.75 43.63 11.62
CA ALA A 260 -0.36 42.73 11.94
C ALA A 260 -1.33 42.51 10.77
N ARG A 261 -1.70 43.59 10.07
CA ARG A 261 -2.56 43.53 8.89
C ARG A 261 -1.93 42.76 7.72
N ARG A 262 -0.63 42.78 7.56
CA ARG A 262 0.10 42.01 6.54
C ARG A 262 0.18 40.52 6.88
N TYR A 263 0.21 40.18 8.17
CA TYR A 263 0.23 38.78 8.59
C TYR A 263 -1.14 38.11 8.53
N SER A 264 -2.23 38.89 8.69
CA SER A 264 -3.58 38.33 8.71
C SER A 264 -4.60 39.27 8.05
N ASP A 265 -5.24 38.79 6.99
CA ASP A 265 -6.35 39.48 6.33
C ASP A 265 -7.54 39.68 7.29
N LEU A 266 -7.68 38.78 8.29
CA LEU A 266 -8.69 38.86 9.33
C LEU A 266 -8.50 40.12 10.17
N VAL A 267 -7.25 40.46 10.55
CA VAL A 267 -6.96 41.71 11.27
C VAL A 267 -7.38 42.92 10.47
N ALA A 268 -7.13 42.90 9.15
CA ALA A 268 -7.55 44.00 8.27
C ALA A 268 -9.08 44.13 8.23
N ALA A 269 -9.79 43.00 8.10
CA ALA A 269 -11.26 42.98 8.09
C ALA A 269 -11.88 43.47 9.41
N LEU A 270 -11.33 42.99 10.55
CA LEU A 270 -11.80 43.38 11.88
C LEU A 270 -11.50 44.88 12.18
N TYR A 271 -10.34 45.36 11.72
CA TYR A 271 -9.99 46.76 11.84
C TYR A 271 -10.99 47.66 11.09
N ASN A 272 -11.27 47.32 9.82
CA ASN A 272 -12.22 48.07 9.02
C ASN A 272 -13.61 48.05 9.66
N LYS A 273 -14.06 46.90 10.15
CA LYS A 273 -15.35 46.76 10.85
C LYS A 273 -15.42 47.59 12.11
N ASN A 274 -14.43 47.51 12.99
CA ASN A 274 -14.53 48.05 14.35
C ASN A 274 -14.01 49.48 14.45
N ILE A 275 -13.02 49.86 13.68
CA ILE A 275 -12.29 51.13 13.81
C ILE A 275 -12.63 52.11 12.68
N GLU A 276 -12.51 51.73 11.43
CA GLU A 276 -12.83 52.62 10.30
C GLU A 276 -14.28 53.07 10.30
N GLY A 277 -15.20 52.24 10.81
CA GLY A 277 -16.59 52.63 11.03
C GLY A 277 -16.81 53.78 12.05
N ASN A 278 -15.75 54.16 12.81
CA ASN A 278 -15.79 55.26 13.77
C ASN A 278 -15.03 56.52 13.27
N GLU A 279 -15.33 56.97 12.05
CA GLU A 279 -14.63 58.09 11.40
C GLU A 279 -14.50 59.35 12.28
N MET A 280 -15.54 59.69 13.01
CA MET A 280 -15.57 60.87 13.90
C MET A 280 -14.48 60.77 14.97
N LEU A 281 -14.29 59.58 15.56
CA LEU A 281 -13.24 59.33 16.57
C LEU A 281 -11.85 59.50 15.95
N LEU A 282 -11.63 58.94 14.74
CA LEU A 282 -10.35 59.02 14.04
C LEU A 282 -10.03 60.48 13.67
N VAL A 283 -11.00 61.28 13.24
CA VAL A 283 -10.81 62.71 12.91
C VAL A 283 -10.45 63.50 14.18
N VAL A 284 -11.12 63.25 15.30
CA VAL A 284 -10.82 63.91 16.57
C VAL A 284 -9.42 63.59 17.04
N LEU A 285 -9.06 62.28 17.06
CA LEU A 285 -7.73 61.84 17.47
C LEU A 285 -6.65 62.38 16.54
N GLY A 286 -6.87 62.37 15.22
CA GLY A 286 -5.96 62.91 14.23
C GLY A 286 -5.65 64.38 14.45
N ARG A 287 -6.69 65.18 14.79
CA ARG A 287 -6.51 66.62 15.11
C ARG A 287 -5.69 66.80 16.40
N MET A 288 -6.04 66.06 17.45
CA MET A 288 -5.30 66.15 18.73
C MET A 288 -3.85 65.67 18.61
N ARG A 289 -3.59 64.59 17.86
CA ARG A 289 -2.25 64.13 17.52
C ARG A 289 -1.43 65.19 16.78
N ALA A 290 -2.05 65.86 15.82
CA ALA A 290 -1.39 66.97 15.11
C ALA A 290 -1.06 68.16 15.97
N GLU A 291 -1.91 68.44 16.97
CA GLU A 291 -1.66 69.50 17.98
C GLU A 291 -0.46 69.12 18.88
N ILE A 292 -0.44 67.90 19.44
CA ILE A 292 0.67 67.40 20.25
C ILE A 292 2.01 67.43 19.50
N ARG A 293 2.00 67.00 18.21
CA ARG A 293 3.23 67.01 17.37
C ARG A 293 3.79 68.41 17.14
N ARG A 294 2.94 69.44 17.08
CA ARG A 294 3.43 70.81 16.94
C ARG A 294 4.25 71.25 18.14
N ASN A 295 3.94 70.65 19.32
CA ASN A 295 4.62 70.91 20.59
C ASN A 295 4.87 72.40 20.85
N ASP A 296 3.83 73.21 20.64
CA ASP A 296 3.94 74.66 20.76
C ASP A 296 4.14 75.04 22.22
N ARG A 297 5.25 75.73 22.53
CA ARG A 297 5.73 75.97 23.90
C ARG A 297 4.94 77.03 24.67
N GLY A 298 3.82 77.54 24.14
CA GLY A 298 2.99 78.58 24.73
C GLY A 298 1.66 78.09 25.32
N GLY A 299 1.40 76.79 25.36
CA GLY A 299 0.13 76.22 25.83
C GLY A 299 -0.05 76.33 27.33
N ILE A 300 -1.29 76.61 27.73
CA ILE A 300 -1.75 76.53 29.12
C ILE A 300 -2.32 75.15 29.35
N GLY A 301 -1.86 74.45 30.39
CA GLY A 301 -2.35 73.12 30.75
C GLY A 301 -3.84 73.16 31.07
N SER A 302 -4.59 72.09 30.63
CA SER A 302 -6.01 71.99 30.83
C SER A 302 -6.42 70.55 31.17
N PHE A 303 -6.89 70.36 32.39
CA PHE A 303 -7.43 69.06 32.82
C PHE A 303 -8.57 68.59 31.91
N LYS A 304 -9.47 69.48 31.52
CA LYS A 304 -10.63 69.16 30.67
C LYS A 304 -10.17 68.64 29.29
N THR A 305 -9.15 69.23 28.72
CA THR A 305 -8.63 68.79 27.42
C THR A 305 -7.84 67.50 27.56
N ALA A 306 -7.08 67.31 28.64
CA ALA A 306 -6.40 66.06 28.98
C ALA A 306 -7.40 64.90 29.20
N GLU A 307 -8.49 65.14 29.95
CA GLU A 307 -9.57 64.16 30.14
C GLU A 307 -10.26 63.83 28.82
N PHE A 308 -10.48 64.81 27.95
CA PHE A 308 -11.08 64.59 26.63
C PHE A 308 -10.13 63.75 25.72
N TRP A 309 -8.84 64.03 25.69
CA TRP A 309 -7.85 63.22 25.01
C TRP A 309 -7.85 61.76 25.54
N PHE A 310 -7.69 61.63 26.86
CA PHE A 310 -7.67 60.34 27.54
C PHE A 310 -8.90 59.48 27.21
N ASN A 311 -10.10 60.06 27.33
CA ASN A 311 -11.36 59.33 27.05
C ASN A 311 -11.49 58.91 25.58
N ASN A 312 -11.07 59.75 24.61
CA ASN A 312 -11.10 59.36 23.21
C ASN A 312 -10.06 58.28 22.86
N MET A 313 -8.86 58.38 23.44
CA MET A 313 -7.86 57.35 23.27
C MET A 313 -8.27 56.04 23.96
N THR A 314 -8.90 56.08 25.12
CA THR A 314 -9.46 54.90 25.79
C THR A 314 -10.52 54.26 24.91
N ARG A 315 -11.46 55.02 24.34
CA ARG A 315 -12.46 54.51 23.40
C ARG A 315 -11.79 53.84 22.15
N TYR A 316 -10.71 54.43 21.63
CA TYR A 316 -9.95 53.83 20.53
C TYR A 316 -9.28 52.54 20.95
N MET A 317 -8.69 52.44 22.14
CA MET A 317 -8.07 51.25 22.69
C MET A 317 -9.10 50.14 22.99
N ASP A 318 -10.34 50.52 23.42
CA ASP A 318 -11.43 49.57 23.62
C ASP A 318 -11.85 48.89 22.30
N LEU A 319 -11.91 49.65 21.19
CA LEU A 319 -12.16 49.10 19.87
C LEU A 319 -11.03 48.14 19.40
N LEU A 320 -9.80 48.46 19.75
CA LEU A 320 -8.67 47.54 19.50
C LEU A 320 -8.71 46.30 20.39
N LEU A 321 -9.13 46.43 21.64
CA LEU A 321 -9.35 45.30 22.55
C LEU A 321 -10.44 44.37 22.01
N GLU A 322 -11.55 44.93 21.50
CA GLU A 322 -12.58 44.13 20.88
C GLU A 322 -12.08 43.43 19.62
N THR A 323 -11.31 44.11 18.75
CA THR A 323 -10.65 43.52 17.61
C THR A 323 -9.72 42.38 18.04
N GLN A 324 -8.95 42.55 19.10
CA GLN A 324 -8.09 41.52 19.69
C GLN A 324 -8.89 40.30 20.17
N ARG A 325 -10.05 40.52 20.81
CA ARG A 325 -10.95 39.47 21.31
C ARG A 325 -11.58 38.68 20.14
N GLU A 326 -12.16 39.40 19.17
CA GLU A 326 -12.74 38.77 17.97
C GLU A 326 -11.67 37.93 17.23
N LEU A 327 -10.46 38.44 17.07
CA LEU A 327 -9.34 37.71 16.48
C LEU A 327 -9.02 36.42 17.25
N ALA A 328 -8.99 36.48 18.58
CA ALA A 328 -8.74 35.31 19.42
C ALA A 328 -9.86 34.26 19.27
N VAL A 329 -11.10 34.66 19.19
CA VAL A 329 -12.26 33.79 19.00
C VAL A 329 -12.17 33.10 17.63
N GLU A 330 -11.91 33.84 16.57
CA GLU A 330 -11.76 33.29 15.21
C GLU A 330 -10.59 32.29 15.09
N ILE A 331 -9.45 32.61 15.69
CA ILE A 331 -8.32 31.68 15.74
C ILE A 331 -8.70 30.41 16.49
N THR A 332 -9.41 30.53 17.63
CA THR A 332 -9.90 29.38 18.42
C THR A 332 -10.85 28.52 17.59
N GLN A 333 -11.79 29.12 16.90
CA GLN A 333 -12.75 28.41 16.06
C GLN A 333 -12.04 27.60 14.95
N VAL A 334 -11.09 28.21 14.23
CA VAL A 334 -10.29 27.52 13.21
C VAL A 334 -9.49 26.35 13.80
N LEU A 335 -8.98 26.51 15.02
CA LEU A 335 -8.28 25.43 15.72
C LEU A 335 -9.21 24.29 16.10
N ASP A 336 -10.41 24.60 16.63
CA ASP A 336 -11.41 23.61 17.02
C ASP A 336 -11.91 22.82 15.81
N GLU A 337 -12.21 23.47 14.68
CA GLU A 337 -12.61 22.83 13.43
C GLU A 337 -11.51 21.87 12.91
N ARG A 338 -10.26 22.31 12.97
CA ARG A 338 -9.13 21.44 12.59
C ARG A 338 -8.94 20.26 13.52
N GLN A 339 -9.08 20.48 14.81
CA GLN A 339 -8.95 19.42 15.82
C GLN A 339 -10.04 18.36 15.62
N GLU A 340 -11.28 18.78 15.40
CA GLU A 340 -12.40 17.89 15.10
C GLU A 340 -12.18 17.11 13.81
N SER A 341 -11.75 17.78 12.73
CA SER A 341 -11.40 17.12 11.45
C SER A 341 -10.28 16.09 11.62
N ASN A 342 -9.25 16.40 12.39
CA ASN A 342 -8.15 15.47 12.66
C ASN A 342 -8.64 14.28 13.50
N LEU A 343 -9.51 14.50 14.48
CA LEU A 343 -10.11 13.43 15.28
C LEU A 343 -10.96 12.49 14.41
N GLN A 344 -11.81 13.03 13.54
CA GLN A 344 -12.62 12.24 12.61
C GLN A 344 -11.73 11.39 11.68
N LYS A 345 -10.65 11.97 11.15
CA LYS A 345 -9.67 11.23 10.33
C LYS A 345 -8.98 10.13 11.13
N MET A 346 -8.58 10.38 12.36
CA MET A 346 -7.98 9.36 13.23
C MET A 346 -8.93 8.20 13.50
N VAL A 347 -10.21 8.49 13.78
CA VAL A 347 -11.23 7.45 13.97
C VAL A 347 -11.40 6.63 12.69
N ALA A 348 -11.53 7.28 11.53
CA ALA A 348 -11.66 6.60 10.25
C ALA A 348 -10.46 5.68 9.95
N ILE A 349 -9.24 6.17 10.16
CA ILE A 349 -8.01 5.37 9.97
C ILE A 349 -7.96 4.19 10.95
N SER A 350 -8.38 4.40 12.21
CA SER A 350 -8.44 3.34 13.21
C SER A 350 -9.42 2.23 12.82
N VAL A 351 -10.57 2.59 12.24
CA VAL A 351 -11.53 1.61 11.70
C VAL A 351 -10.91 0.82 10.56
N VAL A 352 -10.17 1.47 9.65
CA VAL A 352 -9.45 0.79 8.57
C VAL A 352 -8.43 -0.20 9.13
N PHE A 353 -7.66 0.16 10.16
CA PHE A 353 -6.73 -0.77 10.82
C PHE A 353 -7.44 -2.00 11.39
N VAL A 354 -8.56 -1.81 12.08
CA VAL A 354 -9.35 -2.92 12.64
C VAL A 354 -9.85 -3.83 11.51
N CYS A 355 -10.36 -3.26 10.42
CA CYS A 355 -10.78 -4.04 9.25
C CYS A 355 -9.64 -4.85 8.65
N VAL A 356 -8.45 -4.25 8.48
CA VAL A 356 -7.26 -4.96 7.98
C VAL A 356 -6.86 -6.09 8.92
N PHE A 357 -6.86 -5.87 10.23
CA PHE A 357 -6.54 -6.90 11.23
C PHE A 357 -7.51 -8.10 11.20
N ILE A 358 -8.78 -7.86 10.89
CA ILE A 358 -9.79 -8.92 10.76
C ILE A 358 -9.67 -9.62 9.39
N LEU A 359 -9.46 -8.87 8.32
CA LEU A 359 -9.42 -9.41 6.97
C LEU A 359 -8.14 -10.21 6.67
N CYS A 360 -7.00 -9.80 7.20
CA CYS A 360 -5.71 -10.49 6.99
C CYS A 360 -5.76 -11.98 7.31
N PRO A 361 -6.18 -12.42 8.51
CA PRO A 361 -6.24 -13.85 8.82
C PRO A 361 -7.27 -14.59 7.97
N VAL A 362 -8.39 -13.96 7.60
CA VAL A 362 -9.40 -14.54 6.70
C VAL A 362 -8.81 -14.79 5.32
N ILE A 363 -8.08 -13.83 4.77
CA ILE A 363 -7.40 -13.97 3.47
C ILE A 363 -6.33 -15.06 3.52
N ILE A 364 -5.52 -15.09 4.58
CA ILE A 364 -4.49 -16.13 4.77
C ILE A 364 -5.14 -17.52 4.82
N TYR A 365 -6.24 -17.66 5.56
CA TYR A 365 -6.99 -18.90 5.64
C TYR A 365 -7.58 -19.30 4.28
N ALA A 366 -8.17 -18.37 3.54
CA ALA A 366 -8.70 -18.62 2.20
C ALA A 366 -7.61 -19.07 1.23
N VAL A 367 -6.44 -18.41 1.22
CA VAL A 367 -5.29 -18.80 0.40
C VAL A 367 -4.78 -20.19 0.78
N TYR A 368 -4.72 -20.49 2.07
CA TYR A 368 -4.33 -21.82 2.55
C TYR A 368 -5.32 -22.89 2.11
N SER A 369 -6.64 -22.66 2.25
CA SER A 369 -7.71 -23.56 1.84
C SER A 369 -7.68 -23.82 0.33
N LEU A 370 -7.62 -22.78 -0.48
CA LEU A 370 -7.50 -22.88 -1.95
C LEU A 370 -6.25 -23.67 -2.37
N THR A 371 -5.11 -23.40 -1.74
CA THR A 371 -3.86 -24.12 -2.04
C THR A 371 -3.99 -25.61 -1.71
N ASN A 372 -4.69 -25.98 -0.63
CA ASN A 372 -4.99 -27.36 -0.29
C ASN A 372 -5.89 -28.04 -1.33
N GLU A 373 -6.93 -27.36 -1.80
CA GLU A 373 -7.80 -27.87 -2.84
C GLU A 373 -7.06 -28.08 -4.18
N ILE A 374 -6.29 -27.09 -4.61
CA ILE A 374 -5.46 -27.21 -5.83
C ILE A 374 -4.53 -28.41 -5.72
N GLN A 375 -3.94 -28.62 -4.55
CA GLN A 375 -3.08 -29.79 -4.34
C GLN A 375 -3.84 -31.10 -4.45
N LYS A 376 -5.03 -31.22 -3.83
CA LYS A 376 -5.88 -32.40 -3.94
C LYS A 376 -6.25 -32.69 -5.39
N TYR A 377 -6.68 -31.67 -6.13
CA TYR A 377 -6.99 -31.82 -7.56
C TYR A 377 -5.77 -32.23 -8.39
N SER A 378 -4.60 -31.66 -8.12
CA SER A 378 -3.35 -31.98 -8.84
C SER A 378 -2.93 -33.44 -8.62
N ILE A 379 -3.04 -33.96 -7.38
CA ILE A 379 -2.75 -35.35 -7.05
C ILE A 379 -3.76 -36.27 -7.75
N THR A 380 -5.04 -35.99 -7.64
CA THR A 380 -6.11 -36.77 -8.28
C THR A 380 -5.94 -36.82 -9.80
N LEU A 381 -5.59 -35.68 -10.42
CA LEU A 381 -5.34 -35.61 -11.86
C LEU A 381 -4.12 -36.43 -12.25
N ALA A 382 -3.03 -36.36 -11.48
CA ALA A 382 -1.84 -37.16 -11.71
C ALA A 382 -2.12 -38.67 -11.64
N ASP A 383 -2.90 -39.08 -10.65
CA ASP A 383 -3.28 -40.49 -10.47
C ASP A 383 -4.19 -40.97 -11.63
N ARG A 384 -5.19 -40.17 -12.04
CA ARG A 384 -6.04 -40.46 -13.19
C ARG A 384 -5.22 -40.54 -14.47
N THR A 385 -4.27 -39.62 -14.69
CA THR A 385 -3.38 -39.63 -15.87
C THR A 385 -2.50 -40.85 -15.88
N LYS A 386 -1.98 -41.27 -14.71
CA LYS A 386 -1.16 -42.48 -14.57
C LYS A 386 -1.98 -43.75 -14.87
N ALA A 387 -3.21 -43.81 -14.35
CA ALA A 387 -4.15 -44.90 -14.61
C ALA A 387 -4.52 -44.97 -16.10
N LEU A 388 -4.85 -43.84 -16.73
CA LEU A 388 -5.17 -43.77 -18.15
C LEU A 388 -3.98 -44.22 -19.03
N ASN A 389 -2.76 -43.77 -18.70
CA ASN A 389 -1.56 -44.20 -19.43
C ASN A 389 -1.29 -45.69 -19.27
N LYS A 390 -1.58 -46.27 -18.09
CA LYS A 390 -1.47 -47.72 -17.87
C LYS A 390 -2.48 -48.49 -18.73
N GLU A 391 -3.76 -48.07 -18.76
CA GLU A 391 -4.79 -48.68 -19.59
C GLU A 391 -4.49 -48.50 -21.09
N LYS A 392 -4.04 -47.33 -21.50
CA LYS A 392 -3.57 -47.09 -22.88
C LYS A 392 -2.46 -48.06 -23.29
N LYS A 393 -1.43 -48.21 -22.45
CA LYS A 393 -0.33 -49.18 -22.73
C LYS A 393 -0.87 -50.60 -22.81
N ARG A 394 -1.82 -50.98 -21.95
CA ARG A 394 -2.44 -52.32 -21.96
C ARG A 394 -3.22 -52.56 -23.26
N THR A 395 -4.01 -51.59 -23.66
CA THR A 395 -4.79 -51.63 -24.91
C THR A 395 -3.84 -51.71 -26.11
N ASP A 396 -2.77 -50.92 -26.15
CA ASP A 396 -1.75 -50.95 -27.18
C ASP A 396 -1.07 -52.32 -27.26
N THR A 397 -0.72 -52.91 -26.12
CA THR A 397 -0.13 -54.26 -26.08
C THR A 397 -1.08 -55.29 -26.65
N LEU A 398 -2.34 -55.27 -26.30
CA LEU A 398 -3.37 -56.19 -26.84
C LEU A 398 -3.52 -56.02 -28.35
N LEU A 399 -3.56 -54.78 -28.84
CA LEU A 399 -3.64 -54.50 -30.28
C LEU A 399 -2.46 -55.06 -31.06
N TYR A 400 -1.24 -54.88 -30.54
CA TYR A 400 0.00 -55.43 -31.17
C TYR A 400 0.11 -56.96 -31.08
N GLN A 401 -0.62 -57.61 -30.17
CA GLN A 401 -0.70 -59.06 -30.13
C GLN A 401 -1.65 -59.63 -31.18
N MET A 402 -2.66 -58.86 -31.62
CA MET A 402 -3.67 -59.31 -32.58
C MET A 402 -3.36 -58.93 -34.02
N LEU A 403 -2.55 -57.88 -34.23
CA LEU A 403 -2.22 -57.34 -35.55
C LEU A 403 -0.72 -57.13 -35.73
N PRO A 404 -0.16 -57.27 -36.92
CA PRO A 404 1.21 -56.85 -37.21
C PRO A 404 1.40 -55.37 -36.85
N LYS A 405 2.56 -55.02 -36.29
CA LYS A 405 2.82 -53.70 -35.76
C LYS A 405 2.56 -52.58 -36.78
N SER A 406 2.98 -52.80 -38.06
CA SER A 406 2.74 -51.85 -39.16
C SER A 406 1.26 -51.56 -39.37
N VAL A 407 0.45 -52.62 -39.35
CA VAL A 407 -1.00 -52.52 -39.51
C VAL A 407 -1.66 -51.86 -38.31
N ALA A 408 -1.26 -52.23 -37.10
CA ALA A 408 -1.77 -51.65 -35.89
C ALA A 408 -1.46 -50.14 -35.81
N ASP A 409 -0.25 -49.71 -36.21
CA ASP A 409 0.13 -48.30 -36.22
C ASP A 409 -0.64 -47.47 -37.27
N GLN A 410 -0.95 -48.06 -38.45
CA GLN A 410 -1.81 -47.42 -39.46
C GLN A 410 -3.26 -47.27 -38.94
N LEU A 411 -3.83 -48.30 -38.35
CA LEU A 411 -5.17 -48.23 -37.76
C LEU A 411 -5.26 -47.23 -36.61
N LYS A 412 -4.23 -47.12 -35.80
CA LYS A 412 -4.15 -46.08 -34.72
C LYS A 412 -4.18 -44.66 -35.25
N ARG A 413 -3.61 -44.44 -36.46
CA ARG A 413 -3.63 -43.15 -37.15
C ARG A 413 -4.89 -42.95 -37.99
N ASN A 414 -5.82 -43.91 -37.92
CA ASN A 414 -7.03 -43.92 -38.75
C ASN A 414 -6.72 -43.89 -40.26
N GLU A 415 -5.56 -44.46 -40.64
CA GLU A 415 -5.16 -44.62 -42.02
C GLU A 415 -5.77 -45.89 -42.63
N VAL A 416 -6.07 -45.87 -43.93
CA VAL A 416 -6.60 -47.05 -44.64
C VAL A 416 -5.47 -48.06 -44.82
N VAL A 417 -5.63 -49.26 -44.28
CA VAL A 417 -4.66 -50.33 -44.46
C VAL A 417 -4.85 -50.94 -45.87
N THR A 418 -3.86 -50.75 -46.73
CA THR A 418 -3.85 -51.32 -48.08
C THR A 418 -3.46 -52.79 -48.04
N ALA A 419 -4.10 -53.59 -48.88
CA ALA A 419 -3.73 -55.02 -49.05
C ALA A 419 -2.28 -55.15 -49.60
N GLU A 420 -1.50 -56.01 -48.97
CA GLU A 420 -0.11 -56.29 -49.44
C GLU A 420 -0.06 -57.62 -50.23
N ASN A 421 0.60 -57.61 -51.36
CA ASN A 421 0.80 -58.79 -52.18
C ASN A 421 2.19 -59.38 -51.95
N PHE A 422 2.22 -60.64 -51.60
CA PHE A 422 3.47 -61.42 -51.45
C PHE A 422 3.52 -62.42 -52.57
N THR A 423 4.47 -62.25 -53.46
CA THR A 423 4.69 -63.11 -54.68
C THR A 423 5.12 -64.51 -54.33
N GLU A 424 5.83 -64.69 -53.25
CA GLU A 424 6.27 -66.01 -52.76
C GLU A 424 6.12 -66.03 -51.22
N SER A 425 5.28 -66.90 -50.73
CA SER A 425 5.07 -67.21 -49.31
C SER A 425 4.78 -68.67 -49.11
N THR A 426 5.26 -69.22 -48.02
CA THR A 426 4.89 -70.61 -47.65
C THR A 426 3.85 -70.55 -46.52
N ILE A 427 2.73 -71.13 -46.80
CA ILE A 427 1.60 -71.24 -45.83
C ILE A 427 1.73 -72.62 -45.18
N PHE A 428 1.59 -72.58 -43.87
CA PHE A 428 1.65 -73.77 -43.05
C PHE A 428 0.32 -73.88 -42.27
N PHE A 429 -0.34 -75.01 -42.42
CA PHE A 429 -1.45 -75.41 -41.60
C PHE A 429 -1.13 -76.64 -40.79
N SER A 430 -1.53 -76.69 -39.55
CA SER A 430 -1.44 -77.87 -38.71
C SER A 430 -2.68 -78.04 -37.90
N ASP A 431 -3.15 -79.25 -37.79
CA ASP A 431 -4.29 -79.58 -36.93
C ASP A 431 -3.98 -80.85 -36.11
N ILE A 432 -4.43 -80.79 -34.83
CA ILE A 432 -4.27 -81.94 -33.93
C ILE A 432 -5.57 -82.78 -34.03
N GLN A 433 -5.40 -84.00 -34.54
CA GLN A 433 -6.50 -84.90 -34.71
C GLN A 433 -7.16 -85.25 -33.36
N GLY A 434 -8.50 -85.03 -33.21
CA GLY A 434 -9.19 -85.26 -31.96
C GLY A 434 -9.02 -84.17 -30.94
N PHE A 435 -8.49 -82.96 -31.37
CA PHE A 435 -8.27 -81.78 -30.50
C PHE A 435 -9.52 -81.37 -29.70
N THR A 436 -10.71 -81.44 -30.29
CA THR A 436 -11.96 -81.10 -29.64
C THR A 436 -12.25 -82.00 -28.43
N GLN A 437 -11.83 -83.26 -28.48
CA GLN A 437 -11.96 -84.21 -27.37
C GLN A 437 -10.87 -83.98 -26.32
N ILE A 438 -9.69 -83.51 -26.71
CA ILE A 438 -8.56 -83.23 -25.84
C ILE A 438 -8.74 -81.84 -25.20
N SER A 439 -9.15 -80.83 -25.95
CA SER A 439 -9.34 -79.45 -25.45
C SER A 439 -10.48 -79.31 -24.47
N ALA A 440 -11.51 -80.16 -24.56
CA ALA A 440 -12.58 -80.20 -23.58
C ALA A 440 -12.06 -80.57 -22.16
N ARG A 441 -10.83 -81.02 -22.04
CA ARG A 441 -10.16 -81.47 -20.78
C ARG A 441 -8.89 -80.65 -20.47
N SER A 442 -8.62 -79.52 -21.17
CA SER A 442 -7.36 -78.76 -21.03
C SER A 442 -7.53 -77.26 -21.22
N SER A 443 -6.60 -76.45 -20.72
CA SER A 443 -6.59 -74.97 -20.79
C SER A 443 -5.69 -74.42 -21.93
N PRO A 444 -6.03 -73.35 -22.65
CA PRO A 444 -5.33 -72.94 -23.91
C PRO A 444 -4.19 -71.92 -23.71
N ILE A 445 -3.10 -72.01 -24.54
CA ILE A 445 -1.99 -71.05 -24.64
C ILE A 445 -1.54 -70.86 -26.10
N GLN A 446 -1.16 -69.64 -26.51
CA GLN A 446 -0.90 -69.22 -27.89
C GLN A 446 0.49 -68.64 -28.19
N PRO A 447 1.07 -68.74 -29.41
CA PRO A 447 2.33 -68.09 -29.81
C PRO A 447 2.27 -67.22 -31.09
N GLY A 448 3.31 -66.38 -31.33
CA GLY A 448 3.41 -65.24 -32.22
C GLY A 448 4.13 -65.37 -33.59
N VAL A 449 4.41 -64.29 -34.34
CA VAL A 449 4.68 -64.20 -35.79
C VAL A 449 6.01 -63.51 -36.21
N PRO A 450 6.64 -63.78 -37.36
CA PRO A 450 8.01 -63.49 -37.74
C PRO A 450 8.26 -62.51 -38.91
N LYS A 451 9.57 -62.32 -39.26
CA LYS A 451 10.12 -61.40 -40.27
C LYS A 451 10.30 -62.12 -41.66
N LYS A 452 10.42 -61.32 -42.78
CA LYS A 452 10.63 -61.80 -44.12
C LYS A 452 12.05 -62.49 -44.29
N ASN A 453 12.08 -63.75 -44.78
CA ASN A 453 13.25 -64.58 -44.87
C ASN A 453 13.76 -64.83 -46.33
N GLY A 454 13.22 -64.09 -47.32
CA GLY A 454 13.54 -64.28 -48.72
C GLY A 454 13.20 -65.68 -49.24
N LYS A 455 14.05 -66.30 -50.04
CA LYS A 455 13.75 -67.61 -50.61
C LYS A 455 13.91 -68.82 -49.67
N ARG A 456 14.27 -68.58 -48.39
CA ARG A 456 14.45 -69.68 -47.42
C ARG A 456 13.14 -70.01 -46.64
N HIS A 457 12.03 -69.30 -46.91
CA HIS A 457 10.78 -69.51 -46.18
C HIS A 457 10.25 -70.93 -46.24
N ALA A 458 10.35 -71.59 -47.42
CA ALA A 458 9.89 -72.95 -47.57
C ALA A 458 10.74 -73.96 -46.77
N ALA A 459 12.06 -73.78 -46.79
CA ALA A 459 12.96 -74.65 -46.04
C ALA A 459 12.83 -74.50 -44.54
N GLU A 460 12.67 -73.23 -44.06
CA GLU A 460 12.45 -72.96 -42.64
C GLU A 460 11.10 -73.49 -42.14
N ILE A 461 10.01 -73.34 -42.91
CA ILE A 461 8.68 -73.93 -42.56
C ILE A 461 8.78 -75.46 -42.64
N GLY A 462 9.47 -76.05 -43.61
CA GLY A 462 9.68 -77.48 -43.66
C GLY A 462 10.44 -78.01 -42.43
N THR A 463 11.55 -77.33 -42.07
CA THR A 463 12.31 -77.70 -40.87
C THR A 463 11.42 -77.53 -39.60
N MET A 464 10.68 -76.43 -39.45
CA MET A 464 9.76 -76.23 -38.35
C MET A 464 8.69 -77.33 -38.30
N ALA A 465 8.18 -77.78 -39.45
CA ALA A 465 7.22 -78.86 -39.51
C ALA A 465 7.78 -80.18 -39.01
N LEU A 466 9.02 -80.48 -39.39
CA LEU A 466 9.73 -81.69 -38.95
C LEU A 466 10.08 -81.66 -37.49
N ASP A 467 10.58 -80.50 -37.00
CA ASP A 467 10.86 -80.28 -35.56
C ASP A 467 9.58 -80.41 -34.71
N LEU A 468 8.45 -79.85 -35.18
CA LEU A 468 7.19 -79.98 -34.53
C LEU A 468 6.69 -81.42 -34.46
N LEU A 469 6.86 -82.22 -35.56
CA LEU A 469 6.52 -83.62 -35.56
C LEU A 469 7.40 -84.41 -34.59
N ASP A 470 8.72 -84.15 -34.57
CA ASP A 470 9.63 -84.78 -33.62
C ASP A 470 9.32 -84.41 -32.17
N CYS A 471 8.97 -83.13 -31.90
CA CYS A 471 8.57 -82.71 -30.59
C CYS A 471 7.30 -83.43 -30.15
N ILE A 472 6.31 -83.56 -31.01
CA ILE A 472 5.01 -84.20 -30.66
C ILE A 472 5.18 -85.72 -30.47
N ARG A 473 6.11 -86.35 -31.18
CA ARG A 473 6.44 -87.77 -30.93
C ARG A 473 6.99 -88.01 -29.52
N ARG A 474 7.62 -87.04 -28.95
CA ARG A 474 8.22 -87.09 -27.58
C ARG A 474 7.25 -86.56 -26.51
N LEU A 475 6.21 -85.86 -26.91
CA LEU A 475 5.28 -85.26 -25.98
C LEU A 475 4.25 -86.26 -25.45
N GLU A 476 4.22 -86.44 -24.17
CA GLU A 476 3.15 -87.19 -23.50
C GLU A 476 2.10 -86.29 -22.95
N ILE A 477 0.84 -86.65 -23.03
CA ILE A 477 -0.28 -85.87 -22.50
C ILE A 477 -0.36 -86.10 -20.99
N PRO A 478 -0.03 -85.14 -20.13
CA PRO A 478 0.16 -85.39 -18.69
C PRO A 478 -1.06 -85.99 -17.97
N HIS A 479 -2.27 -85.77 -18.48
CA HIS A 479 -3.53 -86.24 -17.89
C HIS A 479 -4.15 -87.43 -18.63
N LEU A 480 -3.46 -87.97 -19.70
CA LEU A 480 -3.89 -89.14 -20.46
C LEU A 480 -2.63 -90.01 -20.79
N PRO A 481 -2.11 -90.74 -19.81
CA PRO A 481 -0.92 -91.53 -20.02
C PRO A 481 -1.14 -92.60 -21.14
N GLY A 482 -0.18 -92.77 -22.03
CA GLY A 482 -0.25 -93.67 -23.16
C GLY A 482 -0.95 -93.16 -24.43
N THR A 483 -1.51 -91.96 -24.40
CA THR A 483 -2.12 -91.34 -25.58
C THR A 483 -1.18 -90.33 -26.18
N LYS A 484 -0.84 -90.51 -27.45
CA LYS A 484 0.02 -89.58 -28.19
C LYS A 484 -0.79 -88.64 -29.10
N PHE A 485 -0.31 -87.43 -29.21
CA PHE A 485 -0.88 -86.52 -30.19
C PHE A 485 -0.65 -86.98 -31.63
N LYS A 486 -1.70 -86.83 -32.39
CA LYS A 486 -1.63 -87.09 -33.85
C LYS A 486 -1.78 -85.77 -34.58
N LEU A 487 -0.69 -85.35 -35.25
CA LEU A 487 -0.63 -84.07 -35.94
C LEU A 487 -0.68 -84.30 -37.45
N ARG A 488 -1.46 -83.48 -38.13
CA ARG A 488 -1.44 -83.36 -39.57
C ARG A 488 -0.86 -82.01 -39.91
N ILE A 489 0.02 -81.99 -40.96
CA ILE A 489 0.62 -80.74 -41.40
C ILE A 489 0.51 -80.67 -42.92
N GLY A 490 0.03 -79.52 -43.41
CA GLY A 490 -0.03 -79.19 -44.81
C GLY A 490 0.73 -77.92 -45.11
N CYS A 491 1.64 -77.94 -46.07
CA CYS A 491 2.40 -76.76 -46.49
C CYS A 491 2.33 -76.56 -48.02
N HIS A 492 2.10 -75.32 -48.41
CA HIS A 492 2.18 -74.95 -49.84
C HIS A 492 2.84 -73.58 -50.00
N SER A 493 3.62 -73.41 -51.06
CA SER A 493 4.32 -72.18 -51.39
C SER A 493 3.77 -71.59 -52.68
N GLY A 494 3.45 -70.29 -52.61
CA GLY A 494 2.90 -69.52 -53.73
C GLY A 494 2.57 -68.10 -53.37
N PRO A 495 1.93 -67.37 -54.25
CA PRO A 495 1.50 -65.97 -53.97
C PRO A 495 0.32 -65.91 -52.99
N VAL A 496 0.34 -64.90 -52.10
CA VAL A 496 -0.75 -64.59 -51.16
C VAL A 496 -0.98 -63.10 -51.07
N VAL A 497 -2.20 -62.74 -50.84
CA VAL A 497 -2.59 -61.34 -50.50
C VAL A 497 -2.97 -61.28 -49.04
N THR A 498 -2.47 -60.28 -48.36
CA THR A 498 -2.82 -60.05 -46.97
C THR A 498 -3.60 -58.76 -46.83
N GLY A 499 -4.51 -58.72 -45.88
CA GLY A 499 -5.32 -57.51 -45.63
C GLY A 499 -6.09 -57.60 -44.33
N VAL A 500 -6.64 -56.47 -43.91
CA VAL A 500 -7.45 -56.36 -42.72
C VAL A 500 -8.93 -56.52 -43.09
N VAL A 501 -9.60 -57.43 -42.45
CA VAL A 501 -11.05 -57.70 -42.65
C VAL A 501 -11.79 -57.40 -41.36
N GLY A 502 -12.89 -56.66 -41.49
CA GLY A 502 -13.79 -56.30 -40.39
C GLY A 502 -13.53 -54.92 -39.84
N SER A 503 -14.57 -54.10 -39.78
CA SER A 503 -14.50 -52.72 -39.23
C SER A 503 -14.63 -52.68 -37.72
N LYS A 504 -15.41 -53.56 -37.12
CA LYS A 504 -15.61 -53.60 -35.65
C LYS A 504 -14.58 -54.47 -34.93
N MET A 505 -14.10 -55.52 -35.59
CA MET A 505 -13.08 -56.43 -35.07
C MET A 505 -12.08 -56.74 -36.21
N PRO A 506 -11.17 -55.83 -36.46
CA PRO A 506 -10.20 -55.98 -37.55
C PRO A 506 -9.31 -57.19 -37.30
N ARG A 507 -9.26 -58.09 -38.32
CA ARG A 507 -8.39 -59.28 -38.33
C ARG A 507 -7.48 -59.20 -39.52
N TYR A 508 -6.24 -59.48 -39.30
CA TYR A 508 -5.25 -59.62 -40.40
C TYR A 508 -5.36 -61.02 -40.97
N CYS A 509 -5.76 -61.12 -42.21
CA CYS A 509 -6.03 -62.39 -42.89
C CYS A 509 -5.20 -62.53 -44.15
N LEU A 510 -4.95 -63.79 -44.52
CA LEU A 510 -4.23 -64.21 -45.74
C LEU A 510 -5.25 -64.77 -46.70
N PHE A 511 -5.15 -64.37 -47.95
CA PHE A 511 -6.07 -64.79 -49.01
C PHE A 511 -5.22 -65.29 -50.23
N GLY A 512 -5.77 -66.22 -50.98
CA GLY A 512 -5.18 -66.75 -52.20
C GLY A 512 -5.29 -68.26 -52.31
N GLU A 513 -5.05 -68.74 -53.51
CA GLU A 513 -5.09 -70.18 -53.82
C GLU A 513 -4.06 -70.97 -53.01
N THR A 514 -2.91 -70.38 -52.74
CA THR A 514 -1.88 -70.91 -51.86
C THR A 514 -2.34 -71.31 -50.49
N VAL A 515 -3.26 -70.46 -49.88
CA VAL A 515 -3.85 -70.72 -48.55
C VAL A 515 -4.78 -71.95 -48.65
N SER A 516 -5.61 -71.98 -49.67
CA SER A 516 -6.60 -73.05 -49.87
C SER A 516 -5.92 -74.42 -50.15
N ILE A 517 -4.79 -74.40 -50.93
CA ILE A 517 -4.05 -75.62 -51.19
C ILE A 517 -3.34 -76.13 -49.93
N ALA A 518 -2.70 -75.23 -49.17
CA ALA A 518 -2.05 -75.60 -47.88
C ALA A 518 -3.03 -76.23 -46.92
N ALA A 519 -4.29 -75.65 -46.81
CA ALA A 519 -5.35 -76.19 -45.99
C ALA A 519 -5.84 -77.56 -46.49
N LYS A 520 -5.98 -77.75 -47.81
CA LYS A 520 -6.30 -79.06 -48.41
C LYS A 520 -5.26 -80.10 -48.11
N MET A 521 -3.99 -79.75 -48.22
CA MET A 521 -2.86 -80.69 -47.92
C MET A 521 -2.88 -81.08 -46.42
N GLU A 522 -3.18 -80.20 -45.53
CA GLU A 522 -3.36 -80.49 -44.09
C GLU A 522 -4.54 -81.49 -43.93
N SER A 523 -5.69 -81.18 -44.51
CA SER A 523 -6.95 -81.97 -44.30
C SER A 523 -6.88 -83.38 -44.93
N LEU A 524 -6.16 -83.56 -46.05
CA LEU A 524 -6.01 -84.82 -46.76
C LEU A 524 -4.78 -85.59 -46.30
N GLY A 525 -3.83 -85.01 -45.59
CA GLY A 525 -2.62 -85.57 -45.11
C GLY A 525 -2.77 -86.72 -44.11
N LYS A 526 -1.88 -87.69 -44.13
CA LYS A 526 -1.85 -88.76 -43.13
C LYS A 526 -1.35 -88.19 -41.79
N HIS A 527 -1.88 -88.64 -40.66
CA HIS A 527 -1.42 -88.21 -39.34
C HIS A 527 0.05 -88.63 -39.07
N ASN A 528 0.78 -87.77 -38.39
CA ASN A 528 2.22 -87.88 -38.13
C ASN A 528 3.09 -87.88 -39.36
N SER A 529 2.63 -87.29 -40.47
CA SER A 529 3.39 -87.05 -41.71
C SER A 529 3.28 -85.57 -42.11
N TYR A 530 4.25 -85.15 -42.89
CA TYR A 530 4.27 -83.81 -43.47
C TYR A 530 4.06 -83.96 -45.00
N GLU A 531 3.07 -83.22 -45.51
CA GLU A 531 2.83 -83.07 -46.93
C GLU A 531 3.14 -81.66 -47.39
N GLY A 532 4.06 -81.53 -48.36
CA GLY A 532 4.46 -80.21 -48.85
C GLY A 532 4.47 -80.16 -50.37
N GLN A 533 3.94 -79.08 -50.93
CA GLN A 533 3.99 -78.83 -52.37
C GLN A 533 4.68 -77.50 -52.67
N TYR A 534 5.70 -77.48 -53.47
CA TYR A 534 6.38 -76.30 -53.98
C TYR A 534 6.24 -76.26 -55.51
N ARG A 535 5.67 -75.21 -56.09
CA ARG A 535 5.40 -74.98 -57.50
C ARG A 535 4.86 -76.21 -58.27
N GLY A 536 3.83 -76.85 -57.77
CA GLY A 536 3.10 -77.93 -58.45
C GLY A 536 3.67 -79.31 -58.31
N LYS A 537 4.79 -79.56 -57.62
CA LYS A 537 5.26 -80.90 -57.28
C LYS A 537 4.89 -81.26 -55.84
N ALA A 538 4.10 -82.30 -55.68
CA ALA A 538 3.82 -82.89 -54.38
C ALA A 538 5.03 -83.78 -53.96
N SER A 539 5.49 -83.62 -52.71
CA SER A 539 6.49 -84.54 -52.12
C SER A 539 6.00 -84.98 -50.75
N ASN A 540 5.86 -86.26 -50.55
CA ASN A 540 5.58 -86.86 -49.23
C ASN A 540 6.96 -87.12 -48.59
N ILE A 541 7.24 -86.55 -47.46
CA ILE A 541 8.38 -86.83 -46.60
C ILE A 541 7.87 -87.50 -45.35
N MET A 542 8.21 -88.75 -45.13
CA MET A 542 7.88 -89.52 -43.92
C MET A 542 8.74 -89.05 -42.76
#